data_3d742f7b548c94eb449e88f304228893
#
_entry.id   3d742f7b548c94eb449e88f304228893
#
_cell.length_a   1.000
_cell.length_b   1.000
_cell.length_c   1.000
_cell.angle_alpha   90.00
_cell.angle_beta   90.00
_cell.angle_gamma   90.00
#
_symmetry.space_group_name_H-M   'P 1'
#
loop_
_entity.id
_entity.type
_entity.pdbx_description
1 polymer ?
#
loop_
_entity_poly.entity_id
_entity_poly.type
_entity_poly.pdbx_seq_one_letter_code
_entity_poly.pdbx_strand_id
1 'polypeptide(L)'
;MTTQILVVDDDAELRDLLRDYLVRQGIEVSVLHDAGGLERRIERERPDLIVLDLMMPGVDGLTALKQLRASGDDIPVIMLTARADDVDRIVGLELGADDYLGKPFNPRELLARVQAVLRRRRTIPSAAPEQREPYAFGRFRLDFQSRTLQHDDKPLTLSGSEFALLKIFVNNPMRTLTRERLLELLHGPEYDGTDRGIDVQVWRLRRILETDPSAPRFIQTVRGRGYVFVPDGEQNAPGN
;
A
#
# COMPACT_ATOMS: atom_id res chain seq x y z
N MET A 1 18.67 -12.47 5.82
CA MET A 1 17.56 -13.17 5.12
C MET A 1 17.46 -12.57 3.72
N THR A 2 17.45 -13.40 2.69
CA THR A 2 17.31 -12.98 1.29
C THR A 2 15.87 -12.59 1.04
N THR A 3 15.63 -11.49 0.33
CA THR A 3 14.27 -11.06 -0.04
C THR A 3 13.70 -12.01 -1.10
N GLN A 4 12.48 -12.50 -0.90
CA GLN A 4 11.79 -13.40 -1.81
C GLN A 4 10.61 -12.70 -2.49
N ILE A 5 10.58 -12.69 -3.82
CA ILE A 5 9.51 -12.08 -4.61
C ILE A 5 8.85 -13.15 -5.47
N LEU A 6 7.52 -13.14 -5.50
CA LEU A 6 6.72 -13.92 -6.43
C LEU A 6 6.23 -13.03 -7.56
N VAL A 7 6.60 -13.37 -8.81
CA VAL A 7 6.09 -12.71 -10.01
C VAL A 7 5.02 -13.58 -10.65
N VAL A 8 3.83 -13.01 -10.84
CA VAL A 8 2.66 -13.67 -11.45
C VAL A 8 2.25 -12.87 -12.68
N ASP A 9 2.49 -13.40 -13.85
CA ASP A 9 2.26 -12.74 -15.15
C ASP A 9 2.13 -13.83 -16.22
N ASP A 10 1.27 -13.73 -17.21
CA ASP A 10 1.13 -14.71 -18.28
C ASP A 10 2.19 -14.57 -19.38
N ASP A 11 2.83 -13.39 -19.49
CA ASP A 11 3.93 -13.12 -20.41
C ASP A 11 5.23 -13.78 -19.92
N ALA A 12 5.67 -14.82 -20.64
CA ALA A 12 6.88 -15.57 -20.32
C ALA A 12 8.16 -14.72 -20.46
N GLU A 13 8.23 -13.85 -21.47
CA GLU A 13 9.40 -13.00 -21.73
C GLU A 13 9.57 -12.00 -20.60
N LEU A 14 8.47 -11.40 -20.15
CA LEU A 14 8.48 -10.46 -19.03
C LEU A 14 8.88 -11.14 -17.72
N ARG A 15 8.34 -12.35 -17.44
CA ARG A 15 8.73 -13.12 -16.24
C ARG A 15 10.22 -13.42 -16.22
N ASP A 16 10.78 -13.86 -17.35
CA ASP A 16 12.20 -14.18 -17.47
C ASP A 16 13.07 -12.92 -17.32
N LEU A 17 12.69 -11.83 -17.98
CA LEU A 17 13.35 -10.54 -17.86
C LEU A 17 13.40 -10.06 -16.40
N LEU A 18 12.26 -10.10 -15.70
CA LEU A 18 12.15 -9.67 -14.32
C LEU A 18 12.94 -10.56 -13.38
N ARG A 19 12.85 -11.89 -13.56
CA ARG A 19 13.62 -12.85 -12.77
C ARG A 19 15.13 -12.60 -12.92
N ASP A 20 15.63 -12.50 -14.16
CA ASP A 20 17.05 -12.30 -14.42
C ASP A 20 17.55 -10.97 -13.87
N TYR A 21 16.74 -9.91 -14.00
CA TYR A 21 17.10 -8.60 -13.48
C TYR A 21 17.13 -8.58 -11.96
N LEU A 22 16.10 -9.07 -11.28
CA LEU A 22 15.98 -9.03 -9.83
C LEU A 22 16.99 -9.96 -9.13
N VAL A 23 17.27 -11.15 -9.72
CA VAL A 23 18.28 -12.07 -9.20
C VAL A 23 19.68 -11.41 -9.21
N ARG A 24 20.01 -10.65 -10.25
CA ARG A 24 21.27 -9.87 -10.30
C ARG A 24 21.34 -8.80 -9.20
N GLN A 25 20.22 -8.40 -8.64
CA GLN A 25 20.11 -7.47 -7.51
C GLN A 25 20.10 -8.17 -6.14
N GLY A 26 20.36 -9.50 -6.10
CA GLY A 26 20.39 -10.28 -4.86
C GLY A 26 19.01 -10.64 -4.28
N ILE A 27 17.97 -10.63 -5.12
CA ILE A 27 16.60 -10.97 -4.75
C ILE A 27 16.30 -12.39 -5.26
N GLU A 28 15.72 -13.24 -4.42
CA GLU A 28 15.18 -14.52 -4.84
C GLU A 28 13.82 -14.33 -5.52
N VAL A 29 13.68 -14.91 -6.72
CA VAL A 29 12.46 -14.74 -7.52
C VAL A 29 11.87 -16.09 -7.88
N SER A 30 10.61 -16.28 -7.52
CA SER A 30 9.77 -17.36 -8.02
C SER A 30 8.72 -16.82 -8.98
N VAL A 31 8.26 -17.63 -9.92
CA VAL A 31 7.34 -17.21 -10.97
C VAL A 31 6.12 -18.12 -11.03
N LEU A 32 4.97 -17.54 -11.39
CA LEU A 32 3.75 -18.25 -11.81
C LEU A 32 3.27 -17.65 -13.13
N HIS A 33 2.66 -18.50 -13.97
CA HIS A 33 2.11 -18.08 -15.26
C HIS A 33 0.63 -17.68 -15.19
N ASP A 34 -0.03 -17.96 -14.07
CA ASP A 34 -1.41 -17.58 -13.79
C ASP A 34 -1.64 -17.45 -12.27
N ALA A 35 -2.78 -16.88 -11.89
CA ALA A 35 -3.16 -16.71 -10.50
C ALA A 35 -3.85 -17.95 -9.89
N GLY A 36 -4.20 -18.98 -10.67
CA GLY A 36 -4.90 -20.16 -10.16
C GLY A 36 -4.07 -21.00 -9.17
N GLY A 37 -2.74 -20.85 -9.20
CA GLY A 37 -1.81 -21.48 -8.28
C GLY A 37 -1.36 -20.64 -7.10
N LEU A 38 -1.85 -19.39 -6.98
CA LEU A 38 -1.32 -18.39 -6.07
C LEU A 38 -1.45 -18.79 -4.59
N GLU A 39 -2.61 -19.21 -4.14
CA GLU A 39 -2.84 -19.61 -2.74
C GLU A 39 -1.92 -20.76 -2.32
N ARG A 40 -1.87 -21.83 -3.13
CA ARG A 40 -0.99 -22.99 -2.85
C ARG A 40 0.48 -22.60 -2.81
N ARG A 41 0.87 -21.63 -3.65
CA ARG A 41 2.24 -21.13 -3.68
C ARG A 41 2.58 -20.38 -2.40
N ILE A 42 1.68 -19.52 -1.92
CA ILE A 42 1.83 -18.74 -0.69
C ILE A 42 1.90 -19.66 0.53
N GLU A 43 1.05 -20.67 0.61
CA GLU A 43 1.07 -21.66 1.70
C GLU A 43 2.39 -22.41 1.78
N ARG A 44 3.00 -22.70 0.64
CA ARG A 44 4.23 -23.47 0.55
C ARG A 44 5.50 -22.62 0.74
N GLU A 45 5.53 -21.43 0.17
CA GLU A 45 6.67 -20.51 0.19
C GLU A 45 6.13 -19.08 0.28
N ARG A 46 6.01 -18.56 1.49
CA ARG A 46 5.47 -17.22 1.71
C ARG A 46 6.42 -16.15 1.19
N PRO A 47 6.13 -15.45 0.09
CA PRO A 47 6.99 -14.39 -0.42
C PRO A 47 6.92 -13.13 0.45
N ASP A 48 7.97 -12.31 0.41
CA ASP A 48 7.97 -10.98 1.03
C ASP A 48 7.12 -9.97 0.27
N LEU A 49 6.94 -10.20 -1.06
CA LEU A 49 6.16 -9.33 -1.94
C LEU A 49 5.71 -10.12 -3.19
N ILE A 50 4.52 -9.79 -3.68
CA ILE A 50 3.97 -10.31 -4.94
C ILE A 50 3.94 -9.19 -5.97
N VAL A 51 4.48 -9.45 -7.16
CA VAL A 51 4.27 -8.66 -8.38
C VAL A 51 3.22 -9.39 -9.20
N LEU A 52 2.07 -8.77 -9.41
CA LEU A 52 0.88 -9.43 -9.97
C LEU A 52 0.36 -8.67 -11.19
N ASP A 53 0.30 -9.36 -12.33
CA ASP A 53 -0.32 -8.78 -13.52
C ASP A 53 -1.84 -8.66 -13.35
N LEU A 54 -2.37 -7.57 -13.84
CA LEU A 54 -3.81 -7.28 -13.83
C LEU A 54 -4.55 -8.18 -14.82
N MET A 55 -4.02 -8.31 -16.02
CA MET A 55 -4.68 -8.88 -17.19
C MET A 55 -4.13 -10.28 -17.50
N MET A 56 -4.63 -11.29 -16.82
CA MET A 56 -4.25 -12.69 -17.06
C MET A 56 -5.44 -13.54 -17.48
N PRO A 57 -5.25 -14.56 -18.33
CA PRO A 57 -6.31 -15.48 -18.69
C PRO A 57 -6.76 -16.32 -17.46
N GLY A 58 -8.06 -16.61 -17.38
CA GLY A 58 -8.67 -17.36 -16.28
C GLY A 58 -8.98 -16.50 -15.07
N VAL A 59 -8.14 -16.52 -14.04
CA VAL A 59 -8.29 -15.67 -12.86
C VAL A 59 -7.50 -14.39 -13.08
N ASP A 60 -8.19 -13.25 -13.24
CA ASP A 60 -7.54 -11.94 -13.36
C ASP A 60 -6.90 -11.49 -12.05
N GLY A 61 -5.94 -10.55 -12.15
CA GLY A 61 -5.17 -10.08 -11.00
C GLY A 61 -6.01 -9.39 -9.92
N LEU A 62 -7.10 -8.70 -10.28
CA LEU A 62 -7.98 -8.06 -9.29
C LEU A 62 -8.74 -9.09 -8.48
N THR A 63 -9.24 -10.13 -9.14
CA THR A 63 -9.91 -11.26 -8.48
C THR A 63 -8.94 -11.98 -7.54
N ALA A 64 -7.73 -12.26 -7.99
CA ALA A 64 -6.69 -12.87 -7.16
C ALA A 64 -6.32 -12.02 -5.94
N LEU A 65 -6.15 -10.72 -6.12
CA LEU A 65 -5.90 -9.78 -5.02
C LEU A 65 -7.05 -9.76 -4.02
N LYS A 66 -8.29 -9.72 -4.50
CA LYS A 66 -9.50 -9.75 -3.65
C LYS A 66 -9.56 -11.02 -2.81
N GLN A 67 -9.30 -12.18 -3.41
CA GLN A 67 -9.26 -13.47 -2.71
C GLN A 67 -8.15 -13.48 -1.64
N LEU A 68 -6.95 -13.02 -1.98
CA LEU A 68 -5.82 -12.90 -1.05
C LEU A 68 -6.17 -12.03 0.16
N ARG A 69 -6.84 -10.91 -0.03
CA ARG A 69 -7.25 -10.03 1.07
C ARG A 69 -8.42 -10.60 1.87
N ALA A 70 -9.34 -11.31 1.23
CA ALA A 70 -10.45 -11.99 1.90
C ALA A 70 -9.99 -13.14 2.82
N SER A 71 -8.88 -13.82 2.48
CA SER A 71 -8.26 -14.83 3.36
C SER A 71 -7.49 -14.24 4.55
N GLY A 72 -7.43 -12.91 4.66
CA GLY A 72 -6.71 -12.22 5.73
C GLY A 72 -5.20 -12.08 5.46
N ASP A 73 -4.74 -12.42 4.28
CA ASP A 73 -3.32 -12.31 3.94
C ASP A 73 -2.91 -10.86 3.64
N ASP A 74 -1.84 -10.42 4.28
CA ASP A 74 -1.31 -9.05 4.23
C ASP A 74 -0.02 -8.94 3.39
N ILE A 75 0.35 -9.97 2.61
CA ILE A 75 1.52 -9.91 1.72
C ILE A 75 1.41 -8.68 0.82
N PRO A 76 2.46 -7.85 0.73
CA PRO A 76 2.46 -6.69 -0.16
C PRO A 76 2.28 -7.12 -1.62
N VAL A 77 1.46 -6.36 -2.35
CA VAL A 77 1.20 -6.60 -3.77
C VAL A 77 1.46 -5.34 -4.58
N ILE A 78 2.35 -5.45 -5.58
CA ILE A 78 2.50 -4.46 -6.65
C ILE A 78 1.77 -5.00 -7.87
N MET A 79 0.75 -4.25 -8.34
CA MET A 79 0.03 -4.62 -9.55
C MET A 79 0.74 -4.11 -10.80
N LEU A 80 0.85 -4.97 -11.83
CA LEU A 80 1.24 -4.55 -13.17
C LEU A 80 -0.01 -4.35 -14.03
N THR A 81 -0.06 -3.29 -14.82
CA THR A 81 -1.22 -2.98 -15.68
C THR A 81 -0.79 -2.56 -17.08
N ALA A 82 -1.46 -3.05 -18.11
CA ALA A 82 -1.16 -2.74 -19.50
C ALA A 82 -1.52 -1.30 -19.90
N ARG A 83 -2.34 -0.60 -19.11
CA ARG A 83 -2.65 0.83 -19.27
C ARG A 83 -2.95 1.44 -17.91
N ALA A 84 -2.48 2.67 -17.73
CA ALA A 84 -2.92 3.54 -16.67
C ALA A 84 -4.37 4.01 -16.93
N ASP A 85 -5.31 3.08 -17.13
CA ASP A 85 -6.72 3.45 -17.01
C ASP A 85 -6.95 3.75 -15.54
N ASP A 86 -7.24 5.01 -15.26
CA ASP A 86 -7.40 5.52 -13.89
C ASP A 86 -8.44 4.67 -13.12
N VAL A 87 -9.39 4.04 -13.81
CA VAL A 87 -10.43 3.21 -13.21
C VAL A 87 -9.85 1.88 -12.68
N ASP A 88 -9.06 1.15 -13.47
CA ASP A 88 -8.48 -0.13 -13.03
C ASP A 88 -7.47 0.08 -11.90
N ARG A 89 -6.72 1.18 -11.95
CA ARG A 89 -5.79 1.58 -10.90
C ARG A 89 -6.52 1.94 -9.61
N ILE A 90 -7.64 2.67 -9.70
CA ILE A 90 -8.50 3.01 -8.57
C ILE A 90 -9.07 1.74 -7.94
N VAL A 91 -9.69 0.87 -8.75
CA VAL A 91 -10.30 -0.37 -8.29
C VAL A 91 -9.29 -1.29 -7.61
N GLY A 92 -8.12 -1.46 -8.17
CA GLY A 92 -7.13 -2.33 -7.56
C GLY A 92 -6.49 -1.75 -6.30
N LEU A 93 -6.27 -0.43 -6.24
CA LEU A 93 -5.89 0.21 -4.98
C LEU A 93 -7.02 0.07 -3.96
N GLU A 94 -8.28 0.17 -4.35
CA GLU A 94 -9.43 -0.10 -3.49
C GLU A 94 -9.45 -1.54 -2.96
N LEU A 95 -8.98 -2.50 -3.73
CA LEU A 95 -8.93 -3.91 -3.35
C LEU A 95 -7.72 -4.30 -2.48
N GLY A 96 -6.77 -3.42 -2.23
CA GLY A 96 -5.68 -3.67 -1.29
C GLY A 96 -4.29 -3.84 -1.88
N ALA A 97 -4.06 -3.44 -3.12
CA ALA A 97 -2.70 -3.32 -3.66
C ALA A 97 -1.90 -2.25 -2.91
N ASP A 98 -0.60 -2.47 -2.77
CA ASP A 98 0.32 -1.55 -2.09
C ASP A 98 0.95 -0.55 -3.05
N ASP A 99 1.06 -0.90 -4.33
CA ASP A 99 1.51 -0.02 -5.41
C ASP A 99 1.04 -0.52 -6.78
N TYR A 100 1.20 0.33 -7.80
CA TYR A 100 0.85 0.07 -9.19
C TYR A 100 1.97 0.49 -10.12
N LEU A 101 2.19 -0.30 -11.18
CA LEU A 101 3.19 -0.01 -12.20
C LEU A 101 2.60 -0.27 -13.59
N GLY A 102 2.56 0.78 -14.43
CA GLY A 102 2.04 0.69 -15.80
C GLY A 102 3.04 0.03 -16.75
N LYS A 103 2.59 -0.92 -17.57
CA LYS A 103 3.34 -1.48 -18.69
C LYS A 103 3.24 -0.52 -19.91
N PRO A 104 4.33 -0.26 -20.68
CA PRO A 104 5.69 -0.74 -20.45
C PRO A 104 6.43 0.04 -19.35
N PHE A 105 7.27 -0.63 -18.57
CA PHE A 105 8.04 -0.02 -17.50
C PHE A 105 9.53 -0.43 -17.56
N ASN A 106 10.36 0.33 -16.88
CA ASN A 106 11.76 -0.02 -16.71
C ASN A 106 11.91 -0.98 -15.50
N PRO A 107 12.62 -2.10 -15.58
CA PRO A 107 12.86 -2.99 -14.44
C PRO A 107 13.49 -2.30 -13.23
N ARG A 108 14.24 -1.21 -13.42
CA ARG A 108 14.76 -0.36 -12.34
C ARG A 108 13.63 0.33 -11.55
N GLU A 109 12.57 0.75 -12.24
CA GLU A 109 11.42 1.36 -11.59
C GLU A 109 10.70 0.34 -10.71
N LEU A 110 10.47 -0.89 -11.22
CA LEU A 110 9.91 -1.97 -10.41
C LEU A 110 10.77 -2.24 -9.18
N LEU A 111 12.09 -2.32 -9.33
CA LEU A 111 13.01 -2.54 -8.20
C LEU A 111 12.90 -1.42 -7.15
N ALA A 112 12.85 -0.16 -7.58
CA ALA A 112 12.70 0.97 -6.66
C ALA A 112 11.37 0.89 -5.88
N ARG A 113 10.26 0.51 -6.55
CA ARG A 113 8.94 0.31 -5.93
C ARG A 113 8.94 -0.88 -4.96
N VAL A 114 9.52 -2.01 -5.35
CA VAL A 114 9.72 -3.17 -4.48
C VAL A 114 10.45 -2.78 -3.20
N GLN A 115 11.59 -2.08 -3.33
CA GLN A 115 12.37 -1.62 -2.19
C GLN A 115 11.59 -0.64 -1.32
N ALA A 116 10.82 0.27 -1.90
CA ALA A 116 9.97 1.21 -1.18
C ALA A 116 8.87 0.50 -0.38
N VAL A 117 8.17 -0.48 -1.00
CA VAL A 117 7.12 -1.27 -0.35
C VAL A 117 7.71 -2.11 0.79
N LEU A 118 8.81 -2.82 0.57
CA LEU A 118 9.47 -3.65 1.57
C LEU A 118 10.07 -2.81 2.71
N ARG A 119 10.64 -1.65 2.41
CA ARG A 119 11.15 -0.72 3.43
C ARG A 119 10.03 -0.28 4.37
N ARG A 120 8.84 0.04 3.88
CA ARG A 120 7.66 0.38 4.71
C ARG A 120 7.32 -0.73 5.71
N ARG A 121 7.53 -2.01 5.33
CA ARG A 121 7.38 -3.15 6.25
C ARG A 121 8.55 -3.29 7.22
N ARG A 122 9.77 -3.03 6.75
CA ARG A 122 11.01 -3.16 7.54
C ARG A 122 11.34 -1.95 8.37
N THR A 123 10.75 -0.78 8.12
CA THR A 123 10.95 0.41 8.95
C THR A 123 10.17 0.28 10.26
N ILE A 124 10.59 -0.72 11.03
CA ILE A 124 10.96 -0.48 12.41
C ILE A 124 12.26 0.34 12.28
N PRO A 125 12.37 1.58 12.76
CA PRO A 125 13.66 2.20 12.90
C PRO A 125 14.49 1.27 13.78
N SER A 126 15.63 0.80 13.28
CA SER A 126 16.71 0.24 14.11
C SER A 126 17.48 1.40 14.78
N ALA A 127 16.78 2.30 15.38
CA ALA A 127 17.18 3.10 16.51
C ALA A 127 16.33 2.57 17.65
N ALA A 128 16.90 2.35 18.83
CA ALA A 128 16.30 1.73 20.00
C ALA A 128 14.77 1.86 20.06
N PRO A 129 14.01 0.82 20.42
CA PRO A 129 12.55 0.91 20.35
C PRO A 129 12.16 2.17 21.10
N GLU A 130 11.82 3.24 20.37
CA GLU A 130 11.07 4.31 20.95
C GLU A 130 9.80 3.60 21.41
N GLN A 131 9.71 3.35 22.69
CA GLN A 131 8.48 2.93 23.37
C GLN A 131 7.49 4.08 23.21
N ARG A 132 7.00 4.26 21.98
CA ARG A 132 5.92 5.19 21.75
C ARG A 132 4.66 4.55 22.28
N GLU A 133 4.08 5.20 23.27
CA GLU A 133 2.76 4.84 23.72
C GLU A 133 1.79 4.84 22.52
N PRO A 134 0.81 3.93 22.52
CA PRO A 134 -0.21 3.91 21.49
C PRO A 134 -0.86 5.29 21.34
N TYR A 135 -1.04 5.75 20.10
CA TYR A 135 -1.64 7.05 19.82
C TYR A 135 -3.16 6.92 19.79
N ALA A 136 -3.83 7.66 20.68
CA ALA A 136 -5.29 7.70 20.73
C ALA A 136 -5.84 8.93 20.01
N PHE A 137 -6.91 8.73 19.23
CA PHE A 137 -7.65 9.81 18.56
C PHE A 137 -9.12 9.39 18.38
N GLY A 138 -10.06 10.25 18.75
CA GLY A 138 -11.47 9.87 18.79
C GLY A 138 -11.68 8.60 19.59
N ARG A 139 -12.25 7.56 18.95
CA ARG A 139 -12.46 6.22 19.51
C ARG A 139 -11.41 5.20 19.03
N PHE A 140 -10.35 5.66 18.37
CA PHE A 140 -9.30 4.83 17.81
C PHE A 140 -8.04 4.85 18.68
N ARG A 141 -7.33 3.71 18.65
CA ARG A 141 -6.03 3.53 19.30
C ARG A 141 -5.07 2.84 18.33
N LEU A 142 -4.05 3.58 17.90
CA LEU A 142 -3.02 3.09 16.98
C LEU A 142 -1.79 2.64 17.78
N ASP A 143 -1.47 1.37 17.74
CA ASP A 143 -0.25 0.81 18.29
C ASP A 143 0.81 0.71 17.18
N PHE A 144 1.91 1.43 17.38
CA PHE A 144 3.01 1.48 16.41
C PHE A 144 3.89 0.24 16.42
N GLN A 145 3.95 -0.48 17.55
CA GLN A 145 4.79 -1.67 17.71
C GLN A 145 4.13 -2.89 17.08
N SER A 146 2.90 -3.16 17.47
CA SER A 146 2.10 -4.26 16.91
C SER A 146 1.52 -3.95 15.53
N ARG A 147 1.58 -2.68 15.08
CA ARG A 147 0.98 -2.17 13.83
C ARG A 147 -0.53 -2.42 13.76
N THR A 148 -1.20 -2.35 14.88
CA THR A 148 -2.65 -2.57 14.99
C THR A 148 -3.39 -1.26 15.23
N LEU A 149 -4.58 -1.16 14.65
CA LEU A 149 -5.55 -0.13 14.95
C LEU A 149 -6.71 -0.79 15.71
N GLN A 150 -7.18 -0.14 16.76
CA GLN A 150 -8.37 -0.56 17.50
C GLN A 150 -9.44 0.53 17.42
N HIS A 151 -10.70 0.15 17.35
CA HIS A 151 -11.85 1.02 17.50
C HIS A 151 -12.72 0.48 18.64
N ASP A 152 -12.85 1.22 19.74
CA ASP A 152 -13.51 0.75 20.97
C ASP A 152 -13.03 -0.65 21.40
N ASP A 153 -11.73 -0.82 21.51
CA ASP A 153 -11.05 -2.08 21.89
C ASP A 153 -11.23 -3.25 20.88
N LYS A 154 -11.91 -3.04 19.75
CA LYS A 154 -12.01 -4.03 18.68
C LYS A 154 -10.88 -3.83 17.67
N PRO A 155 -10.12 -4.88 17.36
CA PRO A 155 -9.04 -4.76 16.36
C PRO A 155 -9.61 -4.52 14.97
N LEU A 156 -8.99 -3.60 14.24
CA LEU A 156 -9.22 -3.34 12.83
C LEU A 156 -7.99 -3.75 12.02
N THR A 157 -8.21 -4.48 10.94
CA THR A 157 -7.12 -4.88 10.04
C THR A 157 -6.78 -3.74 9.10
N LEU A 158 -5.51 -3.32 9.12
CA LEU A 158 -4.95 -2.38 8.15
C LEU A 158 -3.96 -3.11 7.25
N SER A 159 -3.99 -2.83 5.96
CA SER A 159 -2.89 -3.21 5.07
C SER A 159 -1.61 -2.43 5.43
N GLY A 160 -0.47 -2.89 4.93
CA GLY A 160 0.81 -2.20 5.17
C GLY A 160 0.81 -0.75 4.71
N SER A 161 0.17 -0.44 3.59
CA SER A 161 0.06 0.92 3.04
C SER A 161 -0.89 1.81 3.84
N GLU A 162 -2.02 1.28 4.30
CA GLU A 162 -2.96 2.02 5.16
C GLU A 162 -2.33 2.38 6.51
N PHE A 163 -1.63 1.42 7.11
CA PHE A 163 -0.89 1.69 8.34
C PHE A 163 0.19 2.75 8.14
N ALA A 164 0.97 2.67 7.06
CA ALA A 164 2.02 3.65 6.76
C ALA A 164 1.44 5.05 6.56
N LEU A 165 0.33 5.17 5.82
CA LEU A 165 -0.33 6.44 5.60
C LEU A 165 -0.93 7.01 6.90
N LEU A 166 -1.60 6.18 7.71
CA LEU A 166 -2.13 6.61 9.00
C LEU A 166 -1.01 7.07 9.93
N LYS A 167 0.11 6.33 9.98
CA LYS A 167 1.30 6.74 10.76
C LYS A 167 1.83 8.11 10.33
N ILE A 168 1.84 8.42 9.04
CA ILE A 168 2.24 9.76 8.55
C ILE A 168 1.29 10.82 9.08
N PHE A 169 -0.02 10.59 9.00
CA PHE A 169 -1.02 11.54 9.47
C PHE A 169 -0.93 11.79 10.97
N VAL A 170 -0.86 10.76 11.80
CA VAL A 170 -0.79 10.91 13.26
C VAL A 170 0.53 11.52 13.74
N ASN A 171 1.61 11.43 12.95
CA ASN A 171 2.87 12.12 13.22
C ASN A 171 2.87 13.59 12.76
N ASN A 172 1.86 14.03 12.02
CA ASN A 172 1.72 15.39 11.52
C ASN A 172 0.29 15.95 11.78
N PRO A 173 -0.20 15.89 13.04
CA PRO A 173 -1.54 16.35 13.34
C PRO A 173 -1.69 17.86 13.06
N MET A 174 -2.86 18.28 12.59
CA MET A 174 -3.21 19.66 12.27
C MET A 174 -2.33 20.34 11.20
N ARG A 175 -1.47 19.56 10.52
CA ARG A 175 -0.63 20.08 9.42
C ARG A 175 -1.20 19.62 8.08
N THR A 176 -1.40 20.57 7.17
CA THR A 176 -1.76 20.24 5.79
C THR A 176 -0.55 19.59 5.10
N LEU A 177 -0.72 18.36 4.63
CA LEU A 177 0.26 17.63 3.83
C LEU A 177 -0.19 17.66 2.37
N THR A 178 0.68 18.14 1.48
CA THR A 178 0.40 18.09 0.04
C THR A 178 0.46 16.64 -0.46
N ARG A 179 -0.12 16.39 -1.64
CA ARG A 179 -0.08 15.05 -2.25
C ARG A 179 1.34 14.60 -2.50
N GLU A 180 2.17 15.47 -3.04
CA GLU A 180 3.59 15.23 -3.29
C GLU A 180 4.33 14.90 -1.98
N ARG A 181 4.04 15.65 -0.91
CA ARG A 181 4.66 15.42 0.40
C ARG A 181 4.24 14.08 1.00
N LEU A 182 2.98 13.69 0.85
CA LEU A 182 2.50 12.37 1.27
C LEU A 182 3.18 11.25 0.49
N LEU A 183 3.31 11.40 -0.82
CA LEU A 183 4.03 10.44 -1.68
C LEU A 183 5.51 10.35 -1.31
N GLU A 184 6.17 11.48 -1.11
CA GLU A 184 7.58 11.52 -0.67
C GLU A 184 7.77 10.80 0.68
N LEU A 185 6.89 11.05 1.66
CA LEU A 185 6.93 10.42 2.96
C LEU A 185 6.62 8.91 2.91
N LEU A 186 5.75 8.49 1.98
CA LEU A 186 5.42 7.08 1.77
C LEU A 186 6.48 6.32 1.00
N HIS A 187 7.01 6.91 -0.07
CA HIS A 187 7.83 6.20 -1.06
C HIS A 187 9.31 6.62 -1.03
N GLY A 188 9.62 7.76 -0.44
CA GLY A 188 10.95 8.37 -0.44
C GLY A 188 11.09 9.49 -1.47
N PRO A 189 12.20 10.28 -1.40
CA PRO A 189 12.38 11.50 -2.20
C PRO A 189 12.60 11.25 -3.70
N GLU A 190 12.97 10.05 -4.09
CA GLU A 190 13.20 9.68 -5.50
C GLU A 190 11.96 9.09 -6.19
N TYR A 191 10.80 9.17 -5.55
CA TYR A 191 9.58 8.62 -6.11
C TYR A 191 8.98 9.56 -7.15
N ASP A 192 8.99 9.14 -8.42
CA ASP A 192 8.45 9.86 -9.58
C ASP A 192 7.02 9.40 -9.95
N GLY A 193 6.28 8.90 -8.98
CA GLY A 193 4.89 8.45 -9.18
C GLY A 193 3.88 9.60 -9.22
N THR A 194 2.81 9.43 -10.00
CA THR A 194 1.74 10.43 -10.14
C THR A 194 0.87 10.56 -8.87
N ASP A 195 0.39 11.77 -8.58
CA ASP A 195 -0.40 12.16 -7.39
C ASP A 195 -1.70 11.36 -7.17
N ARG A 196 -2.25 10.75 -8.20
CA ARG A 196 -3.58 10.12 -8.16
C ARG A 196 -3.68 8.90 -7.24
N GLY A 197 -2.58 8.21 -6.99
CA GLY A 197 -2.56 7.06 -6.10
C GLY A 197 -2.84 7.41 -4.63
N ILE A 198 -2.47 8.61 -4.20
CA ILE A 198 -2.65 9.03 -2.80
C ILE A 198 -4.12 9.30 -2.46
N ASP A 199 -4.89 9.84 -3.40
CA ASP A 199 -6.31 10.14 -3.18
C ASP A 199 -7.11 8.86 -2.89
N VAL A 200 -6.76 7.77 -3.59
CA VAL A 200 -7.37 6.46 -3.37
C VAL A 200 -6.96 5.85 -2.01
N GLN A 201 -5.69 5.96 -1.65
CA GLN A 201 -5.22 5.50 -0.35
C GLN A 201 -5.87 6.28 0.80
N VAL A 202 -6.03 7.60 0.65
CA VAL A 202 -6.77 8.45 1.61
C VAL A 202 -8.24 8.03 1.69
N TRP A 203 -8.91 7.78 0.55
CA TRP A 203 -10.30 7.34 0.52
C TRP A 203 -10.49 5.99 1.24
N ARG A 204 -9.58 5.02 1.03
CA ARG A 204 -9.59 3.74 1.76
C ARG A 204 -9.44 3.93 3.26
N LEU A 205 -8.49 4.76 3.67
CA LEU A 205 -8.27 5.04 5.08
C LEU A 205 -9.50 5.72 5.70
N ARG A 206 -10.17 6.62 4.96
CA ARG A 206 -11.47 7.18 5.38
C ARG A 206 -12.55 6.13 5.56
N ARG A 207 -12.63 5.13 4.70
CA ARG A 207 -13.61 4.02 4.87
C ARG A 207 -13.42 3.26 6.17
N ILE A 208 -12.23 3.26 6.73
CA ILE A 208 -11.92 2.60 8.00
C ILE A 208 -12.18 3.53 9.19
N LEU A 209 -11.84 4.80 9.05
CA LEU A 209 -11.84 5.76 10.16
C LEU A 209 -13.13 6.58 10.27
N GLU A 210 -13.82 6.82 9.16
CA GLU A 210 -14.94 7.76 9.11
C GLU A 210 -16.28 7.02 9.10
N THR A 211 -17.26 7.61 9.77
CA THR A 211 -18.66 7.14 9.67
C THR A 211 -19.22 7.41 8.27
N ASP A 212 -18.85 8.53 7.67
CA ASP A 212 -19.15 8.89 6.28
C ASP A 212 -17.86 9.35 5.58
N PRO A 213 -17.28 8.55 4.68
CA PRO A 213 -16.06 8.91 3.95
C PRO A 213 -16.20 10.17 3.09
N SER A 214 -17.43 10.57 2.70
CA SER A 214 -17.69 11.77 1.90
C SER A 214 -17.72 13.04 2.75
N ALA A 215 -17.96 12.91 4.05
CA ALA A 215 -17.95 13.97 5.04
C ALA A 215 -16.92 13.69 6.16
N PRO A 216 -15.62 13.60 5.82
CA PRO A 216 -14.59 13.11 6.72
C PRO A 216 -14.33 14.08 7.87
N ARG A 217 -14.19 13.53 9.08
CA ARG A 217 -13.89 14.27 10.31
C ARG A 217 -12.42 14.21 10.67
N PHE A 218 -11.78 13.06 10.53
CA PHE A 218 -10.37 12.85 10.89
C PHE A 218 -9.41 13.22 9.77
N ILE A 219 -9.64 12.76 8.54
CA ILE A 219 -8.77 13.07 7.40
C ILE A 219 -9.51 14.02 6.46
N GLN A 220 -9.35 15.32 6.67
CA GLN A 220 -10.07 16.35 5.92
C GLN A 220 -9.31 16.75 4.65
N THR A 221 -10.06 17.14 3.60
CA THR A 221 -9.47 17.67 2.36
C THR A 221 -9.32 19.18 2.47
N VAL A 222 -8.11 19.67 2.28
CA VAL A 222 -7.83 21.10 2.08
C VAL A 222 -7.76 21.37 0.59
N ARG A 223 -8.83 21.94 0.03
CA ARG A 223 -8.98 22.13 -1.43
C ARG A 223 -7.76 22.82 -2.04
N GLY A 224 -7.23 22.27 -3.12
CA GLY A 224 -6.06 22.78 -3.83
C GLY A 224 -4.72 22.63 -3.08
N ARG A 225 -4.70 22.04 -1.87
CA ARG A 225 -3.48 21.91 -1.07
C ARG A 225 -3.14 20.48 -0.67
N GLY A 226 -4.14 19.64 -0.35
CA GLY A 226 -3.89 18.25 0.09
C GLY A 226 -4.81 17.84 1.23
N TYR A 227 -4.25 17.22 2.28
CA TYR A 227 -5.00 16.62 3.37
C TYR A 227 -4.46 17.05 4.74
N VAL A 228 -5.35 17.10 5.72
CA VAL A 228 -5.01 17.39 7.12
C VAL A 228 -5.65 16.33 8.03
N PHE A 229 -4.90 15.88 9.02
CA PHE A 229 -5.41 15.00 10.05
C PHE A 229 -5.82 15.80 11.28
N VAL A 230 -7.07 15.62 11.70
CA VAL A 230 -7.70 16.31 12.84
C VAL A 230 -8.04 15.26 13.92
N PRO A 231 -7.22 15.08 14.96
CA PRO A 231 -7.37 14.01 15.94
C PRO A 231 -8.72 14.00 16.67
N ASP A 232 -9.27 15.17 16.96
CA ASP A 232 -10.53 15.31 17.70
C ASP A 232 -11.76 15.16 16.80
N GLY A 233 -11.54 15.04 15.48
CA GLY A 233 -12.62 14.91 14.49
C GLY A 233 -13.54 16.14 14.45
N GLU A 234 -13.08 17.29 14.88
CA GLU A 234 -13.83 18.53 14.75
C GLU A 234 -13.72 19.07 13.32
N GLN A 235 -14.85 19.50 12.75
CA GLN A 235 -14.81 20.16 11.46
C GLN A 235 -14.12 21.53 11.63
N ASN A 236 -12.95 21.69 11.02
CA ASN A 236 -12.41 23.03 10.83
C ASN A 236 -13.40 23.78 9.92
N ALA A 237 -14.13 24.72 10.49
CA ALA A 237 -14.89 25.68 9.70
C ALA A 237 -13.91 26.31 8.69
N PRO A 238 -14.25 26.42 7.40
CA PRO A 238 -13.36 27.07 6.45
C PRO A 238 -13.15 28.50 6.94
N GLY A 239 -11.91 28.78 7.32
CA GLY A 239 -11.51 30.14 7.65
C GLY A 239 -11.83 31.05 6.46
N ASN A 240 -12.57 32.09 6.77
CA ASN A 240 -12.93 33.24 5.94
C ASN A 240 -11.70 33.83 5.23
#